data_e1396212d82acc63f05d0ee8811ad11a
#
_entry.id   e1396212d82acc63f05d0ee8811ad11a
#
_cell.length_a   1.000
_cell.length_b   1.000
_cell.length_c   1.000
_cell.angle_alpha   90.00
_cell.angle_beta   90.00
_cell.angle_gamma   90.00
#
_symmetry.space_group_name_H-M   'P 1'
#
loop_
_entity.id
_entity.type
_entity.pdbx_description
1 polymer ?
#
loop_
_entity_poly.entity_id
_entity_poly.type
_entity_poly.pdbx_seq_one_letter_code
_entity_poly.pdbx_strand_id
1 'polypeptide(L)'
;MSQSIEVLDKLEQSKNLIWNQLRQVIVGQEAVINQVMMALIIGGHCLLEGVPGLGKTLIIKTLAQILELKFNRVQFTPDLMPADIIGTEVIEENRTTGQRQMRFIKGPIFTGILLADEINRTSPKTQAALLEAMQEHQITVGGQSYQLT
;
A
#
# COMPACT_ATOMS: atom_id res chain seq x y z
N MET A 1 -24.23 -9.82 23.18
CA MET A 1 -23.46 -11.09 23.12
C MET A 1 -23.66 -11.85 21.81
N SER A 2 -24.88 -12.08 21.31
CA SER A 2 -25.12 -12.82 20.04
C SER A 2 -24.49 -12.19 18.79
N GLN A 3 -24.60 -10.88 18.61
CA GLN A 3 -24.00 -10.17 17.48
C GLN A 3 -22.45 -10.24 17.43
N SER A 4 -21.80 -10.20 18.60
CA SER A 4 -20.33 -10.29 18.66
C SER A 4 -19.82 -11.68 18.28
N ILE A 5 -20.57 -12.73 18.61
CA ILE A 5 -20.23 -14.10 18.25
C ILE A 5 -20.37 -14.29 16.72
N GLU A 6 -21.47 -13.81 16.15
CA GLU A 6 -21.72 -13.89 14.71
C GLU A 6 -20.64 -13.15 13.87
N VAL A 7 -20.14 -12.02 14.37
CA VAL A 7 -19.04 -11.28 13.73
C VAL A 7 -17.74 -12.07 13.79
N LEU A 8 -17.44 -12.71 14.93
CA LEU A 8 -16.25 -13.55 15.08
C LEU A 8 -16.28 -14.77 14.15
N ASP A 9 -17.44 -15.43 14.07
CA ASP A 9 -17.61 -16.58 13.17
C ASP A 9 -17.43 -16.19 11.70
N LYS A 10 -17.94 -15.03 11.29
CA LYS A 10 -17.74 -14.50 9.93
C LYS A 10 -16.28 -14.17 9.64
N LEU A 11 -15.57 -13.59 10.61
CA LEU A 11 -14.13 -13.30 10.49
C LEU A 11 -13.32 -14.60 10.35
N GLU A 12 -13.63 -15.61 11.14
CA GLU A 12 -12.95 -16.90 11.06
C GLU A 12 -13.20 -17.61 9.72
N GLN A 13 -14.43 -17.60 9.23
CA GLN A 13 -14.77 -18.12 7.91
C GLN A 13 -14.01 -17.37 6.80
N SER A 14 -14.01 -16.05 6.83
CA SER A 14 -13.29 -15.23 5.86
C SER A 14 -11.79 -15.50 5.89
N LYS A 15 -11.20 -15.61 7.07
CA LYS A 15 -9.79 -15.99 7.25
C LYS A 15 -9.50 -17.35 6.60
N ASN A 16 -10.34 -18.36 6.84
CA ASN A 16 -10.15 -19.69 6.29
C ASN A 16 -10.26 -19.70 4.75
N LEU A 17 -11.15 -18.91 4.16
CA LEU A 17 -11.26 -18.75 2.71
C LEU A 17 -9.99 -18.13 2.12
N ILE A 18 -9.47 -17.05 2.71
CA ILE A 18 -8.22 -16.40 2.30
C ILE A 18 -7.06 -17.40 2.38
N TRP A 19 -6.95 -18.14 3.49
CA TRP A 19 -5.91 -19.13 3.69
C TRP A 19 -5.95 -20.24 2.63
N ASN A 20 -7.12 -20.74 2.29
CA ASN A 20 -7.27 -21.79 1.28
C ASN A 20 -6.80 -21.32 -0.10
N GLN A 21 -7.05 -20.07 -0.45
CA GLN A 21 -6.55 -19.48 -1.70
C GLN A 21 -5.05 -19.23 -1.67
N LEU A 22 -4.51 -18.71 -0.57
CA LEU A 22 -3.08 -18.46 -0.41
C LEU A 22 -2.25 -19.74 -0.52
N ARG A 23 -2.69 -20.83 0.11
CA ARG A 23 -1.99 -22.13 0.09
C ARG A 23 -1.88 -22.76 -1.31
N GLN A 24 -2.68 -22.33 -2.26
CA GLN A 24 -2.56 -22.77 -3.65
C GLN A 24 -1.33 -22.18 -4.36
N VAL A 25 -0.86 -21.02 -3.89
CA VAL A 25 0.23 -20.26 -4.53
C VAL A 25 1.49 -20.24 -3.66
N ILE A 26 1.31 -20.24 -2.33
CA ILE A 26 2.40 -20.04 -1.38
C ILE A 26 2.52 -21.27 -0.47
N VAL A 27 3.72 -21.81 -0.41
CA VAL A 27 4.05 -22.93 0.46
C VAL A 27 4.88 -22.43 1.65
N GLY A 28 4.44 -22.74 2.86
CA GLY A 28 5.09 -22.30 4.09
C GLY A 28 4.78 -20.85 4.46
N GLN A 29 5.62 -20.28 5.33
CA GLN A 29 5.56 -18.86 5.79
C GLN A 29 4.24 -18.47 6.49
N GLU A 30 3.55 -19.41 7.10
CA GLU A 30 2.24 -19.18 7.75
C GLU A 30 2.28 -18.07 8.81
N ALA A 31 3.40 -18.00 9.58
CA ALA A 31 3.56 -16.96 10.59
C ALA A 31 3.63 -15.56 9.98
N VAL A 32 4.36 -15.40 8.87
CA VAL A 32 4.49 -14.12 8.16
C VAL A 32 3.13 -13.71 7.56
N ILE A 33 2.44 -14.63 6.92
CA ILE A 33 1.12 -14.38 6.33
C ILE A 33 0.11 -13.96 7.40
N ASN A 34 0.08 -14.63 8.55
CA ASN A 34 -0.80 -14.27 9.66
C ASN A 34 -0.52 -12.84 10.17
N GLN A 35 0.75 -12.46 10.32
CA GLN A 35 1.12 -11.12 10.76
C GLN A 35 0.72 -10.05 9.75
N VAL A 36 0.93 -10.31 8.45
CA VAL A 36 0.50 -9.39 7.38
C VAL A 36 -1.02 -9.25 7.35
N MET A 37 -1.75 -10.37 7.48
CA MET A 37 -3.22 -10.33 7.54
C MET A 37 -3.73 -9.53 8.74
N MET A 38 -3.10 -9.71 9.92
CA MET A 38 -3.46 -8.90 11.10
C MET A 38 -3.23 -7.40 10.84
N ALA A 39 -2.08 -7.03 10.25
CA ALA A 39 -1.81 -5.64 9.90
C ALA A 39 -2.85 -5.07 8.93
N LEU A 40 -3.26 -5.83 7.93
CA LEU A 40 -4.30 -5.43 6.97
C LEU A 40 -5.67 -5.24 7.64
N ILE A 41 -6.07 -6.15 8.52
CA ILE A 41 -7.38 -6.08 9.20
C ILE A 41 -7.49 -4.85 10.09
N ILE A 42 -6.40 -4.45 10.75
CA ILE A 42 -6.38 -3.26 11.61
C ILE A 42 -6.08 -1.96 10.84
N GLY A 43 -5.89 -2.02 9.52
CA GLY A 43 -5.49 -0.87 8.69
C GLY A 43 -4.09 -0.36 9.02
N GLY A 44 -3.21 -1.23 9.49
CA GLY A 44 -1.86 -0.88 9.92
C GLY A 44 -0.80 -1.14 8.85
N HIS A 45 0.44 -0.90 9.24
CA HIS A 45 1.62 -1.10 8.40
C HIS A 45 2.50 -2.21 8.97
N CYS A 46 3.24 -2.91 8.12
CA CYS A 46 4.18 -3.93 8.57
C CYS A 46 5.53 -3.82 7.86
N LEU A 47 6.58 -4.13 8.60
CA LEU A 47 7.93 -4.27 8.07
C LEU A 47 8.23 -5.75 7.87
N LEU A 48 8.55 -6.14 6.62
CA LEU A 48 8.93 -7.51 6.27
C LEU A 48 10.44 -7.60 6.08
N GLU A 49 11.12 -8.07 7.09
CA GLU A 49 12.57 -8.37 7.02
C GLU A 49 12.78 -9.81 6.59
N GLY A 50 13.85 -10.04 5.83
CA GLY A 50 14.24 -11.39 5.42
C GLY A 50 15.11 -11.43 4.19
N VAL A 51 15.68 -12.60 3.93
CA VAL A 51 16.59 -12.84 2.79
C VAL A 51 15.88 -12.56 1.47
N PRO A 52 16.59 -12.01 0.48
CA PRO A 52 16.07 -11.88 -0.89
C PRO A 52 15.59 -13.23 -1.44
N GLY A 53 14.52 -13.22 -2.25
CA GLY A 53 14.04 -14.46 -2.88
C GLY A 53 13.02 -15.27 -2.09
N LEU A 54 12.68 -14.92 -0.86
CA LEU A 54 11.66 -15.61 -0.06
C LEU A 54 10.20 -15.33 -0.46
N GLY A 55 9.97 -14.78 -1.64
CA GLY A 55 8.62 -14.58 -2.16
C GLY A 55 7.80 -13.49 -1.45
N LYS A 56 8.44 -12.57 -0.70
CA LYS A 56 7.73 -11.46 -0.02
C LYS A 56 6.77 -10.72 -0.94
N THR A 57 7.23 -10.34 -2.12
CA THR A 57 6.40 -9.68 -3.14
C THR A 57 5.23 -10.55 -3.60
N LEU A 58 5.46 -11.87 -3.75
CA LEU A 58 4.42 -12.80 -4.16
C LEU A 58 3.31 -12.89 -3.10
N ILE A 59 3.67 -12.99 -1.82
CA ILE A 59 2.71 -13.03 -0.71
C ILE A 59 1.80 -11.79 -0.75
N ILE A 60 2.38 -10.60 -0.79
CA ILE A 60 1.63 -9.35 -0.73
C ILE A 60 0.77 -9.17 -1.98
N LYS A 61 1.32 -9.49 -3.17
CA LYS A 61 0.56 -9.43 -4.42
C LYS A 61 -0.63 -10.40 -4.44
N THR A 62 -0.42 -11.63 -3.96
CA THR A 62 -1.49 -12.63 -3.89
C THR A 62 -2.56 -12.22 -2.89
N LEU A 63 -2.18 -11.71 -1.72
CA LEU A 63 -3.14 -11.15 -0.75
C LEU A 63 -3.95 -10.01 -1.34
N ALA A 64 -3.31 -9.07 -2.02
CA ALA A 64 -4.01 -7.97 -2.68
C ALA A 64 -5.03 -8.45 -3.71
N GLN A 65 -4.68 -9.48 -4.49
CA GLN A 65 -5.58 -10.10 -5.47
C GLN A 65 -6.78 -10.79 -4.81
N ILE A 66 -6.54 -11.56 -3.76
CA ILE A 66 -7.61 -12.27 -3.03
C ILE A 66 -8.58 -11.28 -2.38
N LEU A 67 -8.06 -10.16 -1.88
CA LEU A 67 -8.84 -9.11 -1.22
C LEU A 67 -9.41 -8.05 -2.20
N GLU A 68 -9.16 -8.23 -3.50
CA GLU A 68 -9.56 -7.27 -4.54
C GLU A 68 -9.05 -5.84 -4.29
N LEU A 69 -7.90 -5.72 -3.62
CA LEU A 69 -7.28 -4.44 -3.33
C LEU A 69 -6.33 -4.04 -4.46
N LYS A 70 -6.33 -2.75 -4.79
CA LYS A 70 -5.34 -2.19 -5.70
C LYS A 70 -3.95 -2.33 -5.08
N PHE A 71 -2.99 -2.84 -5.85
CA PHE A 71 -1.62 -3.10 -5.42
C PHE A 71 -0.64 -2.31 -6.26
N ASN A 72 0.27 -1.60 -5.60
CA ASN A 72 1.43 -0.97 -6.24
C ASN A 72 2.72 -1.44 -5.54
N ARG A 73 3.80 -1.54 -6.32
CA ARG A 73 5.15 -1.78 -5.81
C ARG A 73 6.04 -0.62 -6.22
N VAL A 74 6.78 -0.09 -5.28
CA VAL A 74 7.81 0.92 -5.51
C VAL A 74 9.15 0.36 -5.03
N GLN A 75 10.12 0.33 -5.93
CA GLN A 75 11.51 0.00 -5.61
C GLN A 75 12.20 1.28 -5.16
N PHE A 76 12.64 1.33 -3.92
CA PHE A 76 13.31 2.49 -3.37
C PHE A 76 14.79 2.51 -3.77
N THR A 77 15.22 3.60 -4.38
CA THR A 77 16.58 3.85 -4.85
C THR A 77 17.11 5.17 -4.28
N PRO A 78 18.42 5.42 -4.26
CA PRO A 78 18.99 6.67 -3.71
C PRO A 78 18.51 7.95 -4.40
N ASP A 79 18.13 7.86 -5.67
CA ASP A 79 17.65 8.96 -6.50
C ASP A 79 16.13 9.16 -6.47
N LEU A 80 15.37 8.24 -5.83
CA LEU A 80 13.91 8.33 -5.73
C LEU A 80 13.49 9.57 -4.92
N MET A 81 12.66 10.41 -5.53
CA MET A 81 12.15 11.63 -4.91
C MET A 81 10.76 11.40 -4.28
N PRO A 82 10.38 12.21 -3.27
CA PRO A 82 9.02 12.16 -2.71
C PRO A 82 7.91 12.27 -3.76
N ALA A 83 8.10 13.13 -4.77
CA ALA A 83 7.14 13.32 -5.85
C ALA A 83 6.88 12.06 -6.69
N ASP A 84 7.87 11.17 -6.81
CA ASP A 84 7.73 9.90 -7.53
C ASP A 84 6.78 8.92 -6.81
N ILE A 85 6.64 9.07 -5.49
CA ILE A 85 5.76 8.25 -4.65
C ILE A 85 4.40 8.91 -4.47
N ILE A 86 4.40 10.19 -4.11
CA ILE A 86 3.22 10.96 -3.75
C ILE A 86 2.46 11.39 -5.00
N GLY A 87 3.19 11.78 -6.05
CA GLY A 87 2.66 12.42 -7.25
C GLY A 87 3.10 13.86 -7.36
N THR A 88 2.74 14.50 -8.45
CA THR A 88 3.17 15.85 -8.79
C THR A 88 2.06 16.68 -9.40
N GLU A 89 2.13 17.98 -9.24
CA GLU A 89 1.27 18.93 -9.95
C GLU A 89 1.88 19.27 -11.31
N VAL A 90 1.05 19.24 -12.33
CA VAL A 90 1.41 19.66 -13.69
C VAL A 90 0.48 20.79 -14.14
N ILE A 91 1.02 21.67 -14.98
CA ILE A 91 0.22 22.68 -15.65
C ILE A 91 -0.37 22.05 -16.91
N GLU A 92 -1.69 21.93 -16.97
CA GLU A 92 -2.41 21.49 -18.16
C GLU A 92 -2.99 22.70 -18.88
N GLU A 93 -2.66 22.87 -20.15
CA GLU A 93 -3.20 23.94 -21.00
C GLU A 93 -4.32 23.38 -21.88
N ASN A 94 -5.50 23.93 -21.74
CA ASN A 94 -6.61 23.61 -22.62
C ASN A 94 -6.34 24.20 -24.01
N ARG A 95 -6.06 23.36 -24.97
CA ARG A 95 -5.70 23.76 -26.35
C ARG A 95 -6.80 24.59 -27.06
N THR A 96 -8.05 24.49 -26.63
CA THR A 96 -9.19 25.20 -27.24
C THR A 96 -9.40 26.57 -26.64
N THR A 97 -9.20 26.73 -25.33
CA THR A 97 -9.47 27.97 -24.59
C THR A 97 -8.21 28.75 -24.21
N GLY A 98 -7.01 28.13 -24.30
CA GLY A 98 -5.74 28.68 -23.81
C GLY A 98 -5.64 28.81 -22.29
N GLN A 99 -6.64 28.34 -21.56
CA GLN A 99 -6.63 28.37 -20.10
C GLN A 99 -5.65 27.35 -19.53
N ARG A 100 -4.88 27.78 -18.53
CA ARG A 100 -3.97 26.91 -17.77
C ARG A 100 -4.58 26.56 -16.43
N GLN A 101 -4.58 25.27 -16.11
CA GLN A 101 -5.00 24.80 -14.79
C GLN A 101 -3.93 23.87 -14.20
N MET A 102 -3.77 23.95 -12.87
CA MET A 102 -2.96 22.98 -12.13
C MET A 102 -3.74 21.68 -12.01
N ARG A 103 -3.11 20.58 -12.38
CA ARG A 103 -3.66 19.24 -12.22
C ARG A 103 -2.70 18.37 -11.42
N PHE A 104 -3.21 17.78 -10.37
CA PHE A 104 -2.45 16.81 -9.59
C PHE A 104 -2.51 15.42 -10.25
N ILE A 105 -1.33 14.88 -10.55
CA ILE A 105 -1.16 13.49 -11.01
C ILE A 105 -0.80 12.65 -9.80
N LYS A 106 -1.71 11.77 -9.41
CA LYS A 106 -1.55 10.87 -8.27
C LYS A 106 -0.40 9.88 -8.48
N GLY A 107 0.48 9.79 -7.50
CA GLY A 107 1.58 8.83 -7.48
C GLY A 107 1.14 7.43 -7.04
N PRO A 108 2.08 6.47 -7.00
CA PRO A 108 1.81 5.08 -6.66
C PRO A 108 1.31 4.86 -5.22
N ILE A 109 1.44 5.83 -4.32
CA ILE A 109 0.94 5.76 -2.94
C ILE A 109 -0.60 5.69 -2.88
N PHE A 110 -1.30 6.16 -3.92
CA PHE A 110 -2.76 6.08 -4.01
C PHE A 110 -3.20 4.66 -4.42
N THR A 111 -3.14 3.77 -3.46
CA THR A 111 -3.43 2.34 -3.65
C THR A 111 -3.90 1.73 -2.33
N GLY A 112 -4.60 0.60 -2.38
CA GLY A 112 -5.02 -0.13 -1.17
C GLY A 112 -3.84 -0.80 -0.47
N ILE A 113 -2.85 -1.30 -1.23
CA ILE A 113 -1.62 -1.87 -0.68
C ILE A 113 -0.42 -1.33 -1.45
N LEU A 114 0.51 -0.68 -0.76
CA LEU A 114 1.79 -0.26 -1.29
C LEU A 114 2.91 -1.16 -0.74
N LEU A 115 3.63 -1.84 -1.62
CA LEU A 115 4.87 -2.52 -1.25
C LEU A 115 6.06 -1.57 -1.49
N ALA A 116 6.64 -1.06 -0.41
CA ALA A 116 7.86 -0.28 -0.41
C ALA A 116 9.07 -1.21 -0.30
N ASP A 117 9.70 -1.52 -1.43
CA ASP A 117 10.83 -2.46 -1.49
C ASP A 117 12.15 -1.71 -1.31
N GLU A 118 13.01 -2.24 -0.43
CA GLU A 118 14.32 -1.65 -0.09
C GLU A 118 14.27 -0.19 0.39
N ILE A 119 13.29 0.14 1.24
CA ILE A 119 13.05 1.50 1.75
C ILE A 119 14.27 2.15 2.40
N ASN A 120 15.19 1.36 2.94
CA ASN A 120 16.43 1.81 3.57
C ASN A 120 17.46 2.39 2.56
N ARG A 121 17.26 2.20 1.26
CA ARG A 121 18.20 2.69 0.23
C ARG A 121 17.93 4.13 -0.21
N THR A 122 16.73 4.65 0.03
CA THR A 122 16.38 6.00 -0.40
C THR A 122 16.80 7.08 0.60
N SER A 123 16.72 8.34 0.18
CA SER A 123 17.09 9.48 1.00
C SER A 123 16.19 9.62 2.23
N PRO A 124 16.69 10.18 3.36
CA PRO A 124 15.87 10.45 4.55
C PRO A 124 14.66 11.33 4.25
N LYS A 125 14.75 12.25 3.29
CA LYS A 125 13.64 13.11 2.88
C LYS A 125 12.49 12.30 2.28
N THR A 126 12.81 11.33 1.44
CA THR A 126 11.81 10.45 0.81
C THR A 126 11.19 9.49 1.83
N GLN A 127 12.00 8.97 2.76
CA GLN A 127 11.48 8.15 3.87
C GLN A 127 10.53 8.95 4.77
N ALA A 128 10.89 10.20 5.12
CA ALA A 128 10.04 11.06 5.95
C ALA A 128 8.69 11.35 5.29
N ALA A 129 8.66 11.61 3.99
CA ALA A 129 7.43 11.84 3.25
C ALA A 129 6.50 10.61 3.25
N LEU A 130 7.08 9.41 3.16
CA LEU A 130 6.31 8.17 3.26
C LEU A 130 5.76 7.96 4.69
N LEU A 131 6.58 8.20 5.72
CA LEU A 131 6.17 8.09 7.11
C LEU A 131 5.03 9.06 7.46
N GLU A 132 5.11 10.32 6.98
CA GLU A 132 4.04 11.29 7.15
C GLU A 132 2.73 10.79 6.52
N ALA A 133 2.79 10.30 5.29
CA ALA A 133 1.64 9.74 4.60
C ALA A 133 1.03 8.52 5.34
N MET A 134 1.89 7.68 5.94
CA MET A 134 1.46 6.53 6.73
C MET A 134 0.78 6.92 8.05
N GLN A 135 1.26 7.99 8.70
CA GLN A 135 0.71 8.46 9.98
C GLN A 135 -0.60 9.22 9.81
N GLU A 136 -0.64 10.10 8.82
CA GLU A 136 -1.78 11.00 8.62
C GLU A 136 -2.87 10.42 7.71
N HIS A 137 -2.60 9.28 7.03
CA HIS A 137 -3.47 8.69 6.01
C HIS A 137 -3.90 9.68 4.92
N GLN A 138 -3.12 10.72 4.73
CA GLN A 138 -3.31 11.77 3.73
C GLN A 138 -1.97 12.34 3.30
N ILE A 139 -1.99 13.04 2.18
CA ILE A 139 -0.87 13.84 1.70
C ILE A 139 -1.33 15.24 1.35
N THR A 140 -0.44 16.23 1.49
CA THR A 140 -0.71 17.61 1.11
C THR A 140 0.18 18.02 -0.05
N VAL A 141 -0.43 18.42 -1.17
CA VAL A 141 0.25 18.89 -2.38
C VAL A 141 -0.41 20.17 -2.86
N GLY A 142 0.37 21.20 -3.17
CA GLY A 142 -0.17 22.49 -3.64
C GLY A 142 -1.17 23.16 -2.68
N GLY A 143 -1.07 22.87 -1.37
CA GLY A 143 -2.01 23.35 -0.35
C GLY A 143 -3.35 22.59 -0.28
N GLN A 144 -3.50 21.53 -1.05
CA GLN A 144 -4.68 20.64 -1.00
C GLN A 144 -4.32 19.30 -0.36
N SER A 145 -5.20 18.80 0.51
CA SER A 145 -5.06 17.49 1.16
C SER A 145 -5.81 16.41 0.37
N TYR A 146 -5.13 15.31 0.15
CA TYR A 146 -5.65 14.13 -0.57
C TYR A 146 -5.63 12.93 0.38
N GLN A 147 -6.79 12.36 0.64
CA GLN A 147 -6.91 11.16 1.47
C GLN A 147 -6.32 9.93 0.76
N LEU A 148 -5.62 9.10 1.53
CA LEU A 148 -5.18 7.77 1.12
C LEU A 148 -6.26 6.75 1.50
N THR A 149 -6.41 5.72 0.67
CA THR A 149 -7.40 4.65 0.89
C THR A 149 -6.79 3.50 1.67
#